data_34628fa6dbf2885796d68317d7602223
#
_entry.id   34628fa6dbf2885796d68317d7602223
#
_cell.length_a   1.000
_cell.length_b   1.000
_cell.length_c   1.000
_cell.angle_alpha   90.00
_cell.angle_beta   90.00
_cell.angle_gamma   90.00
#
_symmetry.space_group_name_H-M   'P 1'
#
loop_
_entity.id
_entity.type
_entity.pdbx_description
1 polymer ?
#
loop_
_entity_poly.entity_id
_entity_poly.type
_entity_poly.pdbx_seq_one_letter_code
_entity_poly.pdbx_strand_id
1 'polypeptide(L)'
;MQGLPRRSFLLGGLASGSIALIACGPDTQTAVPSEELSFLTPAFPDGFRQAPILVAGIPQRLTFLVRDEIDVMRESAPADLTVRVRQGDTVALETTVARRTEGIITPYFPLVMTFDAPGEFVAELPDHPTVEPVPFLVADRVNIEIPQVGDPLPSAPT
;
A
#
# COMPACT_ATOMS: atom_id res chain seq x y z
N MET A 1 -38.92 -64.07 -21.02
CA MET A 1 -38.16 -64.87 -22.01
C MET A 1 -36.73 -64.48 -21.87
N GLN A 2 -35.96 -65.33 -21.20
CA GLN A 2 -34.71 -65.95 -21.65
C GLN A 2 -33.59 -64.94 -21.92
N GLY A 3 -32.42 -65.02 -21.35
CA GLY A 3 -31.73 -66.09 -20.60
C GLY A 3 -30.28 -65.61 -20.42
N LEU A 4 -29.72 -65.94 -19.25
CA LEU A 4 -28.26 -65.88 -18.98
C LEU A 4 -27.49 -66.87 -19.92
N PRO A 5 -26.19 -66.74 -20.10
CA PRO A 5 -25.33 -67.46 -19.17
C PRO A 5 -23.98 -66.77 -18.78
N ARG A 6 -23.62 -67.20 -17.59
CA ARG A 6 -22.31 -67.22 -16.96
C ARG A 6 -21.17 -67.67 -17.88
N ARG A 7 -19.97 -67.13 -17.63
CA ARG A 7 -18.73 -67.94 -17.57
C ARG A 7 -17.66 -67.19 -16.79
N SER A 8 -17.29 -67.82 -15.69
CA SER A 8 -16.13 -67.60 -14.86
C SER A 8 -14.85 -67.95 -15.65
N PHE A 9 -13.77 -67.18 -15.40
CA PHE A 9 -12.41 -67.76 -15.48
C PHE A 9 -11.55 -67.16 -14.38
N LEU A 10 -10.96 -68.08 -13.67
CA LEU A 10 -10.02 -67.95 -12.56
C LEU A 10 -8.58 -67.83 -13.06
N LEU A 11 -7.72 -67.46 -12.13
CA LEU A 11 -6.25 -67.61 -12.01
C LEU A 11 -5.42 -66.56 -12.78
N GLY A 12 -4.55 -65.88 -12.04
CA GLY A 12 -3.30 -66.27 -11.47
C GLY A 12 -2.45 -65.03 -11.19
N GLY A 13 -2.04 -64.88 -10.02
CA GLY A 13 -0.93 -64.38 -9.32
C GLY A 13 0.18 -63.67 -10.05
N LEU A 14 0.66 -62.65 -9.43
CA LEU A 14 2.06 -62.47 -9.02
C LEU A 14 2.22 -61.11 -8.34
N ALA A 15 2.66 -61.21 -7.11
CA ALA A 15 3.09 -60.06 -6.31
C ALA A 15 4.29 -59.40 -6.97
N SER A 16 4.16 -58.11 -7.23
CA SER A 16 5.31 -57.23 -7.45
C SER A 16 5.13 -56.00 -6.59
N GLY A 17 5.88 -55.94 -5.51
CA GLY A 17 5.95 -54.84 -4.61
C GLY A 17 6.43 -53.58 -5.35
N SER A 18 5.53 -52.67 -5.58
CA SER A 18 5.88 -51.31 -6.01
C SER A 18 6.04 -50.48 -4.75
N ILE A 19 7.31 -50.22 -4.42
CA ILE A 19 7.66 -49.16 -3.44
C ILE A 19 7.15 -47.86 -4.03
N ALA A 20 6.05 -47.36 -3.50
CA ALA A 20 5.62 -46.00 -3.77
C ALA A 20 6.66 -45.07 -3.16
N LEU A 21 7.56 -44.56 -4.00
CA LEU A 21 8.31 -43.34 -3.69
C LEU A 21 7.27 -42.25 -3.50
N ILE A 22 7.05 -41.87 -2.26
CA ILE A 22 6.39 -40.62 -1.91
C ILE A 22 7.31 -39.54 -2.44
N ALA A 23 7.07 -39.08 -3.66
CA ALA A 23 7.62 -37.83 -4.14
C ALA A 23 7.04 -36.74 -3.24
N CYS A 24 7.87 -36.19 -2.36
CA CYS A 24 7.61 -34.87 -1.79
C CYS A 24 7.38 -33.93 -2.96
N GLY A 25 6.12 -33.67 -3.27
CA GLY A 25 5.75 -32.60 -4.17
C GLY A 25 6.31 -31.28 -3.60
N PRO A 26 6.63 -30.32 -4.46
CA PRO A 26 7.04 -29.01 -3.99
C PRO A 26 5.94 -28.50 -3.05
N ASP A 27 6.36 -28.03 -1.88
CA ASP A 27 5.48 -27.35 -0.93
C ASP A 27 4.59 -26.41 -1.72
N THR A 28 3.32 -26.76 -1.80
CA THR A 28 2.31 -25.80 -2.19
C THR A 28 2.30 -24.82 -1.01
N GLN A 29 3.17 -23.82 -1.05
CA GLN A 29 3.03 -22.66 -0.19
C GLN A 29 1.59 -22.20 -0.43
N THR A 30 0.74 -22.53 0.53
CA THR A 30 -0.57 -21.91 0.63
C THR A 30 -0.26 -20.43 0.67
N ALA A 31 -0.51 -19.74 -0.44
CA ALA A 31 -0.37 -18.30 -0.51
C ALA A 31 -1.20 -17.77 0.66
N VAL A 32 -0.53 -17.24 1.66
CA VAL A 32 -1.18 -16.47 2.72
C VAL A 32 -1.98 -15.42 1.95
N PRO A 33 -3.30 -15.30 2.18
CA PRO A 33 -4.08 -14.27 1.53
C PRO A 33 -3.31 -12.97 1.71
N SER A 34 -2.91 -12.33 0.63
CA SER A 34 -2.38 -10.98 0.70
C SER A 34 -3.46 -10.17 1.37
N GLU A 35 -3.20 -9.68 2.57
CA GLU A 35 -4.09 -8.72 3.22
C GLU A 35 -4.29 -7.60 2.23
N GLU A 36 -5.53 -7.47 1.76
CA GLU A 36 -5.85 -6.52 0.71
C GLU A 36 -5.74 -5.11 1.30
N LEU A 37 -4.97 -4.25 0.63
CA LEU A 37 -4.83 -2.87 1.02
C LEU A 37 -6.18 -2.17 0.83
N SER A 38 -6.76 -1.70 1.94
CA SER A 38 -8.11 -1.12 1.96
C SER A 38 -8.09 0.40 2.07
N PHE A 39 -7.08 0.97 2.75
CA PHE A 39 -7.01 2.41 3.00
C PHE A 39 -5.61 2.97 2.84
N LEU A 40 -5.53 4.16 2.22
CA LEU A 40 -4.38 5.04 2.29
C LEU A 40 -4.66 6.09 3.36
N THR A 41 -3.78 6.23 4.35
CA THR A 41 -3.99 7.15 5.46
C THR A 41 -2.81 8.11 5.57
N PRO A 42 -3.04 9.43 5.54
CA PRO A 42 -1.98 10.37 5.81
C PRO A 42 -1.53 10.24 7.27
N ALA A 43 -0.21 10.14 7.48
CA ALA A 43 0.39 10.07 8.80
C ALA A 43 1.14 11.37 9.09
N PHE A 44 0.66 12.13 10.07
CA PHE A 44 1.29 13.36 10.49
C PHE A 44 1.92 13.20 11.87
N PRO A 45 2.90 14.06 12.24
CA PRO A 45 3.63 13.95 13.50
C PRO A 45 2.73 13.87 14.75
N ASP A 46 1.54 14.48 14.69
CA ASP A 46 0.57 14.50 15.80
C ASP A 46 -0.39 13.30 15.80
N GLY A 47 -0.11 12.27 14.99
CA GLY A 47 -0.89 11.04 14.90
C GLY A 47 -2.27 11.23 14.26
N PHE A 48 -2.46 10.81 13.04
CA PHE A 48 -3.73 10.72 12.28
C PHE A 48 -4.66 11.97 12.35
N ARG A 49 -4.15 13.10 12.77
CA ARG A 49 -4.87 14.37 12.74
C ARG A 49 -4.61 15.08 11.41
N GLN A 50 -5.38 16.13 11.17
CA GLN A 50 -5.32 16.92 9.94
C GLN A 50 -3.88 17.21 9.52
N ALA A 51 -3.66 17.20 8.19
CA ALA A 51 -2.39 17.56 7.60
C ALA A 51 -1.82 18.83 8.21
N PRO A 52 -0.52 18.91 8.50
CA PRO A 52 0.12 20.19 8.64
C PRO A 52 -0.20 21.02 7.40
N ILE A 53 -0.23 22.34 7.56
CA ILE A 53 -0.49 23.23 6.43
C ILE A 53 0.61 22.99 5.39
N LEU A 54 0.22 22.38 4.26
CA LEU A 54 1.08 22.24 3.10
C LEU A 54 1.11 23.57 2.36
N VAL A 55 2.27 23.97 1.85
CA VAL A 55 2.47 25.30 1.28
C VAL A 55 3.01 25.15 -0.15
N ALA A 56 2.45 25.89 -1.08
CA ALA A 56 2.94 25.93 -2.45
C ALA A 56 4.33 26.61 -2.56
N GLY A 57 5.09 26.23 -3.58
CA GLY A 57 6.37 26.83 -3.93
C GLY A 57 7.59 26.32 -3.14
N ILE A 58 7.39 25.45 -2.14
CA ILE A 58 8.49 24.85 -1.37
C ILE A 58 8.32 23.33 -1.27
N PRO A 59 9.44 22.55 -1.14
CA PRO A 59 9.35 21.11 -0.97
C PRO A 59 8.55 20.75 0.27
N GLN A 60 7.56 19.88 0.09
CA GLN A 60 6.70 19.36 1.15
C GLN A 60 6.90 17.86 1.27
N ARG A 61 6.78 17.34 2.50
CA ARG A 61 6.82 15.91 2.76
C ARG A 61 5.45 15.44 3.23
N LEU A 62 4.85 14.58 2.42
CA LEU A 62 3.64 13.85 2.78
C LEU A 62 4.07 12.45 3.21
N THR A 63 3.48 11.97 4.27
CA THR A 63 3.75 10.63 4.77
C THR A 63 2.45 9.85 4.77
N PHE A 64 2.49 8.66 4.20
CA PHE A 64 1.33 7.77 4.13
C PHE A 64 1.58 6.47 4.89
N LEU A 65 0.52 5.96 5.50
CA LEU A 65 0.41 4.60 5.99
C LEU A 65 -0.60 3.85 5.12
N VAL A 66 -0.44 2.55 5.04
CA VAL A 66 -1.43 1.67 4.43
C VAL A 66 -2.11 0.84 5.51
N ARG A 67 -3.41 0.60 5.33
CA ARG A 67 -4.23 -0.16 6.26
C ARG A 67 -5.04 -1.20 5.49
N ASP A 68 -5.26 -2.31 6.14
CA ASP A 68 -6.36 -3.21 5.82
C ASP A 68 -7.67 -2.75 6.50
N GLU A 69 -8.69 -3.59 6.53
CA GLU A 69 -9.96 -3.28 7.18
C GLU A 69 -9.86 -3.19 8.71
N ILE A 70 -8.81 -3.73 9.32
CA ILE A 70 -8.69 -3.89 10.76
C ILE A 70 -7.69 -2.88 11.35
N ASP A 71 -6.47 -2.81 10.80
CA ASP A 71 -5.36 -2.05 11.41
C ASP A 71 -4.36 -1.56 10.35
N VAL A 72 -3.32 -0.89 10.82
CA VAL A 72 -2.18 -0.48 9.98
C VAL A 72 -1.38 -1.71 9.57
N MET A 73 -1.21 -1.89 8.26
CA MET A 73 -0.39 -2.97 7.71
C MET A 73 1.08 -2.74 8.08
N ARG A 74 1.67 -3.71 8.73
CA ARG A 74 3.07 -3.62 9.17
C ARG A 74 3.97 -4.54 8.36
N GLU A 75 3.90 -5.82 8.62
CA GLU A 75 4.72 -6.80 7.93
C GLU A 75 4.21 -7.08 6.51
N SER A 76 2.89 -7.10 6.35
CA SER A 76 2.19 -7.32 5.09
C SER A 76 2.15 -6.11 4.15
N ALA A 77 2.54 -4.91 4.64
CA ALA A 77 2.59 -3.72 3.79
C ALA A 77 3.51 -3.92 2.57
N PRO A 78 3.11 -3.48 1.37
CA PRO A 78 3.92 -3.63 0.16
C PRO A 78 5.32 -2.99 0.33
N ALA A 79 6.29 -3.45 -0.45
CA ALA A 79 7.65 -2.90 -0.41
C ALA A 79 7.71 -1.47 -0.96
N ASP A 80 6.83 -1.16 -1.89
CA ASP A 80 6.67 0.15 -2.52
C ASP A 80 5.21 0.39 -2.92
N LEU A 81 4.87 1.64 -3.20
CA LEU A 81 3.56 2.08 -3.67
C LEU A 81 3.72 3.07 -4.82
N THR A 82 2.96 2.89 -5.88
CA THR A 82 2.76 3.94 -6.87
C THR A 82 1.74 4.93 -6.32
N VAL A 83 2.17 6.17 -6.10
CA VAL A 83 1.32 7.26 -5.63
C VAL A 83 1.14 8.27 -6.75
N ARG A 84 -0.10 8.63 -7.04
CA ARG A 84 -0.45 9.71 -7.97
C ARG A 84 -1.09 10.85 -7.20
N VAL A 85 -0.61 12.07 -7.44
CA VAL A 85 -1.17 13.31 -6.89
C VAL A 85 -1.81 14.09 -8.01
N ARG A 86 -3.07 14.47 -7.85
CA ARG A 86 -3.83 15.27 -8.83
C ARG A 86 -4.34 16.56 -8.23
N GLN A 87 -4.50 17.57 -9.10
CA GLN A 87 -5.28 18.78 -8.85
C GLN A 87 -6.41 18.82 -9.90
N GLY A 88 -7.62 18.56 -9.48
CA GLY A 88 -8.72 18.31 -10.42
C GLY A 88 -8.39 17.12 -11.35
N ASP A 89 -8.44 17.35 -12.66
CA ASP A 89 -8.13 16.32 -13.67
C ASP A 89 -6.63 16.29 -14.07
N THR A 90 -5.82 17.21 -13.53
CA THR A 90 -4.41 17.31 -13.87
C THR A 90 -3.56 16.49 -12.92
N VAL A 91 -2.73 15.58 -13.46
CA VAL A 91 -1.72 14.84 -12.68
C VAL A 91 -0.55 15.78 -12.40
N ALA A 92 -0.34 16.10 -11.13
CA ALA A 92 0.80 16.90 -10.67
C ALA A 92 2.06 16.05 -10.48
N LEU A 93 1.88 14.81 -10.01
CA LEU A 93 2.97 13.85 -9.80
C LEU A 93 2.44 12.42 -9.87
N GLU A 94 3.22 11.53 -10.47
CA GLU A 94 3.07 10.09 -10.30
C GLU A 94 4.45 9.48 -10.07
N THR A 95 4.61 8.75 -8.98
CA THR A 95 5.91 8.19 -8.59
C THR A 95 5.75 6.97 -7.71
N THR A 96 6.76 6.10 -7.73
CA THR A 96 6.85 4.95 -6.82
C THR A 96 7.62 5.34 -5.56
N VAL A 97 7.02 5.10 -4.41
CA VAL A 97 7.56 5.44 -3.09
C VAL A 97 7.89 4.17 -2.33
N ALA A 98 9.16 4.01 -1.93
CA ALA A 98 9.60 2.86 -1.16
C ALA A 98 9.16 2.95 0.31
N ARG A 99 8.74 1.81 0.86
CA ARG A 99 8.43 1.65 2.27
C ARG A 99 9.66 1.94 3.14
N ARG A 100 9.45 2.69 4.23
CA ARG A 100 10.45 2.93 5.28
C ARG A 100 10.08 2.16 6.53
N THR A 101 11.04 1.40 7.07
CA THR A 101 10.87 0.55 8.25
C THR A 101 12.01 0.70 9.24
N GLU A 102 13.14 1.29 8.84
CA GLU A 102 14.34 1.34 9.65
C GLU A 102 14.15 2.24 10.87
N GLY A 103 14.35 1.67 12.06
CA GLY A 103 14.25 2.39 13.33
C GLY A 103 12.84 2.77 13.78
N ILE A 104 11.81 2.23 13.13
CA ILE A 104 10.40 2.56 13.41
C ILE A 104 9.53 1.30 13.53
N ILE A 105 8.49 1.38 14.37
CA ILE A 105 7.56 0.28 14.60
C ILE A 105 6.52 0.17 13.47
N THR A 106 6.08 1.30 12.95
CA THR A 106 5.05 1.38 11.93
C THR A 106 5.65 1.82 10.60
N PRO A 107 5.62 0.95 9.56
CA PRO A 107 6.12 1.32 8.24
C PRO A 107 5.34 2.49 7.65
N TYR A 108 6.02 3.33 6.87
CA TYR A 108 5.41 4.45 6.19
C TYR A 108 6.02 4.68 4.80
N PHE A 109 5.31 5.46 3.98
CA PHE A 109 5.68 5.80 2.62
C PHE A 109 5.87 7.32 2.51
N PRO A 110 7.12 7.83 2.48
CA PRO A 110 7.39 9.27 2.39
C PRO A 110 7.35 9.73 0.94
N LEU A 111 6.43 10.62 0.60
CA LEU A 111 6.39 11.34 -0.67
C LEU A 111 6.91 12.75 -0.46
N VAL A 112 7.90 13.17 -1.25
CA VAL A 112 8.40 14.54 -1.24
C VAL A 112 8.11 15.18 -2.59
N MET A 113 7.41 16.30 -2.59
CA MET A 113 7.11 17.05 -3.80
C MET A 113 7.00 18.55 -3.52
N THR A 114 7.10 19.36 -4.58
CA THR A 114 6.78 20.79 -4.55
C THR A 114 5.48 21.00 -5.31
N PHE A 115 4.56 21.75 -4.73
CA PHE A 115 3.31 22.13 -5.37
C PHE A 115 3.49 23.46 -6.08
N ASP A 116 3.18 23.53 -7.37
CA ASP A 116 3.36 24.75 -8.18
C ASP A 116 2.31 25.81 -7.84
N ALA A 117 1.14 25.41 -7.36
CA ALA A 117 0.03 26.30 -7.03
C ALA A 117 -0.71 25.83 -5.76
N PRO A 118 -1.36 26.74 -5.03
CA PRO A 118 -2.25 26.39 -3.95
C PRO A 118 -3.55 25.77 -4.47
N GLY A 119 -4.28 25.07 -3.59
CA GLY A 119 -5.59 24.51 -3.90
C GLY A 119 -5.80 23.13 -3.31
N GLU A 120 -6.88 22.49 -3.72
CA GLU A 120 -7.23 21.14 -3.32
C GLU A 120 -6.52 20.12 -4.21
N PHE A 121 -5.89 19.15 -3.58
CA PHE A 121 -5.22 18.03 -4.21
C PHE A 121 -5.77 16.72 -3.69
N VAL A 122 -5.52 15.66 -4.44
CA VAL A 122 -5.91 14.30 -4.10
C VAL A 122 -4.73 13.36 -4.33
N ALA A 123 -4.40 12.55 -3.32
CA ALA A 123 -3.46 11.44 -3.46
C ALA A 123 -4.25 10.14 -3.67
N GLU A 124 -3.86 9.36 -4.66
CA GLU A 124 -4.50 8.10 -5.02
C GLU A 124 -3.46 7.02 -5.33
N LEU A 125 -3.88 5.77 -5.27
CA LEU A 125 -3.07 4.61 -5.63
C LEU A 125 -3.61 4.01 -6.93
N PRO A 126 -3.01 4.30 -8.09
CA PRO A 126 -3.52 3.83 -9.39
C PRO A 126 -3.55 2.30 -9.51
N ASP A 127 -2.64 1.60 -8.80
CA ASP A 127 -2.57 0.13 -8.78
C ASP A 127 -3.61 -0.49 -7.81
N HIS A 128 -4.28 0.33 -6.99
CA HIS A 128 -5.29 -0.08 -6.00
C HIS A 128 -6.55 0.78 -6.14
N PRO A 129 -7.31 0.65 -7.23
CA PRO A 129 -8.43 1.54 -7.54
C PRO A 129 -9.62 1.45 -6.58
N THR A 130 -9.65 0.43 -5.73
CA THR A 130 -10.65 0.25 -4.67
C THR A 130 -10.36 1.09 -3.42
N VAL A 131 -9.12 1.57 -3.28
CA VAL A 131 -8.69 2.41 -2.17
C VAL A 131 -9.19 3.84 -2.37
N GLU A 132 -9.88 4.36 -1.36
CA GLU A 132 -10.41 5.72 -1.42
C GLU A 132 -9.27 6.74 -1.52
N PRO A 133 -9.33 7.68 -2.46
CA PRO A 133 -8.38 8.76 -2.60
C PRO A 133 -8.37 9.69 -1.37
N VAL A 134 -7.19 10.22 -1.03
CA VAL A 134 -7.00 11.11 0.12
C VAL A 134 -6.96 12.56 -0.33
N PRO A 135 -7.98 13.37 -0.02
CA PRO A 135 -7.96 14.79 -0.32
C PRO A 135 -7.10 15.55 0.71
N PHE A 136 -6.44 16.60 0.25
CA PHE A 136 -5.69 17.52 1.11
C PHE A 136 -5.61 18.92 0.49
N LEU A 137 -5.32 19.92 1.33
CA LEU A 137 -5.25 21.31 0.94
C LEU A 137 -3.80 21.82 0.96
N VAL A 138 -3.41 22.51 -0.11
CA VAL A 138 -2.16 23.27 -0.20
C VAL A 138 -2.48 24.75 -0.15
N ALA A 139 -1.92 25.45 0.83
CA ALA A 139 -2.14 26.88 1.02
C ALA A 139 -1.17 27.73 0.17
N ASP A 140 -1.60 28.92 -0.14
CA ASP A 140 -0.69 29.94 -0.68
C ASP A 140 0.24 30.43 0.44
N ARG A 141 1.54 30.52 0.14
CA ARG A 141 2.57 30.96 1.07
C ARG A 141 2.27 32.34 1.68
N VAL A 142 1.67 33.24 0.93
CA VAL A 142 1.34 34.59 1.41
C VAL A 142 0.29 34.61 2.52
N ASN A 143 -0.48 33.54 2.65
CA ASN A 143 -1.52 33.38 3.65
C ASN A 143 -1.05 32.63 4.92
N ILE A 144 0.24 32.30 5.00
CA ILE A 144 0.80 31.52 6.11
C ILE A 144 1.62 32.44 7.01
N GLU A 145 1.15 32.67 8.23
CA GLU A 145 1.84 33.46 9.23
C GLU A 145 2.98 32.72 9.94
N ILE A 146 3.01 31.39 9.84
CA ILE A 146 4.04 30.55 10.48
C ILE A 146 5.29 30.55 9.59
N PRO A 147 6.48 30.89 10.14
CA PRO A 147 7.72 30.84 9.38
C PRO A 147 7.97 29.45 8.78
N GLN A 148 8.30 29.42 7.51
CA GLN A 148 8.64 28.20 6.80
C GLN A 148 10.16 28.01 6.76
N VAL A 149 10.61 26.82 6.38
CA VAL A 149 12.04 26.54 6.23
C VAL A 149 12.66 27.51 5.22
N GLY A 150 13.66 28.29 5.68
CA GLY A 150 14.33 29.30 4.89
C GLY A 150 13.78 30.74 5.07
N ASP A 151 12.70 30.92 5.81
CA ASP A 151 12.21 32.24 6.16
C ASP A 151 13.07 32.87 7.26
N PRO A 152 13.24 34.21 7.29
CA PRO A 152 13.86 34.88 8.40
C PRO A 152 13.00 34.72 9.65
N LEU A 153 13.62 34.43 10.77
CA LEU A 153 12.91 34.36 12.04
C LEU A 153 12.33 35.76 12.40
N PRO A 154 11.08 35.82 12.86
CA PRO A 154 10.54 37.06 13.39
C PRO A 154 11.40 37.56 14.56
N SER A 155 11.66 38.88 14.61
CA SER A 155 12.39 39.47 15.72
C SER A 155 11.59 39.27 17.01
N ALA A 156 12.23 38.66 18.01
CA ALA A 156 11.63 38.52 19.32
C ALA A 156 11.40 39.95 19.93
N PRO A 157 10.24 40.24 20.49
CA PRO A 157 10.07 41.48 21.24
C PRO A 157 11.02 41.47 22.42
N THR A 158 11.84 42.50 22.54
CA THR A 158 12.75 42.74 23.68
C THR A 158 11.99 43.45 24.82
#